data_9f8c4f1661ec259920040a3785d89f56
#
_entry.id   9f8c4f1661ec259920040a3785d89f56
#
_cell.length_a   1.000
_cell.length_b   1.000
_cell.length_c   1.000
_cell.angle_alpha   90.00
_cell.angle_beta   90.00
_cell.angle_gamma   90.00
#
_symmetry.space_group_name_H-M   'P 1'
#
loop_
_entity.id
_entity.type
_entity.pdbx_description
1 polymer ?
#
loop_
_entity_poly.entity_id
_entity_poly.type
_entity_poly.pdbx_seq_one_letter_code
_entity_poly.pdbx_strand_id
1 'polypeptide(L)'
;MNVYAEHSNNVLTINKLSKKFGSHFAVNQATWSATSGQIICLLGHSGCGKTTMLRLIAGLEEPSSGSIQLEQNILWNEEQHIPAEARNIGLVFQDYALFPHLNVLENVMFGLKKFSKQQRQEIAEQALKHVSMHHHMHSYPYTLSGGEQQRVALARALAPKPHVLLMDEPFSNLDHRLRDQIRQSTIDLLKKTATTTVIVTHDPEEALQISDQIILMHQGKIIQIGTPKQLYLQPSTL
;
A
#
# COMPACT_ATOMS: atom_id res chain seq x y z
N MET A 1 -37.54 14.45 -4.96
CA MET A 1 -36.37 14.92 -5.68
C MET A 1 -35.26 13.88 -5.44
N ASN A 2 -35.01 13.05 -6.46
CA ASN A 2 -34.00 12.00 -6.42
C ASN A 2 -32.63 12.65 -6.43
N VAL A 3 -31.92 12.60 -5.31
CA VAL A 3 -30.47 12.79 -5.28
C VAL A 3 -29.89 11.52 -5.87
N TYR A 4 -29.36 11.59 -7.08
CA TYR A 4 -28.60 10.51 -7.71
C TYR A 4 -27.45 10.11 -6.78
N ALA A 5 -27.50 8.90 -6.22
CA ALA A 5 -26.33 8.27 -5.69
C ALA A 5 -25.38 8.05 -6.87
N GLU A 6 -24.40 8.93 -7.04
CA GLU A 6 -23.23 8.64 -7.85
C GLU A 6 -22.68 7.32 -7.32
N HIS A 7 -22.76 6.27 -8.14
CA HIS A 7 -22.03 5.03 -7.87
C HIS A 7 -20.55 5.40 -7.86
N SER A 8 -20.04 5.72 -6.70
CA SER A 8 -18.65 6.05 -6.51
C SER A 8 -17.84 4.80 -6.85
N ASN A 9 -16.99 4.90 -7.87
CA ASN A 9 -16.06 3.86 -8.33
C ASN A 9 -14.95 3.61 -7.28
N ASN A 10 -15.26 3.88 -6.01
CA ASN A 10 -14.34 3.80 -4.88
C ASN A 10 -14.09 2.35 -4.51
N VAL A 11 -12.83 1.96 -4.53
CA VAL A 11 -12.36 0.65 -4.08
C VAL A 11 -12.07 0.66 -2.58
N LEU A 12 -11.49 1.76 -2.06
CA LEU A 12 -11.21 1.92 -0.64
C LEU A 12 -11.85 3.21 -0.13
N THR A 13 -12.58 3.13 0.97
CA THR A 13 -13.20 4.28 1.63
C THR A 13 -12.84 4.29 3.12
N ILE A 14 -12.31 5.41 3.57
CA ILE A 14 -11.97 5.70 4.95
C ILE A 14 -12.91 6.81 5.42
N ASN A 15 -13.64 6.59 6.51
CA ASN A 15 -14.61 7.56 7.00
C ASN A 15 -14.39 7.84 8.49
N LYS A 16 -14.05 9.10 8.82
CA LYS A 16 -13.80 9.61 10.18
C LYS A 16 -12.93 8.67 11.03
N LEU A 17 -11.97 8.01 10.39
CA LEU A 17 -11.11 7.03 11.03
C LEU A 17 -10.20 7.70 12.06
N SER A 18 -10.17 7.15 13.27
CA SER A 18 -9.31 7.63 14.34
C SER A 18 -8.58 6.48 15.02
N LYS A 19 -7.34 6.76 15.43
CA LYS A 19 -6.55 5.87 16.30
C LYS A 19 -5.88 6.67 17.39
N LYS A 20 -6.10 6.24 18.63
CA LYS A 20 -5.55 6.86 19.82
C LYS A 20 -4.62 5.87 20.54
N PHE A 21 -3.44 6.32 20.93
CA PHE A 21 -2.52 5.63 21.82
C PHE A 21 -2.40 6.46 23.10
N GLY A 22 -2.97 5.95 24.20
CA GLY A 22 -3.09 6.74 25.44
C GLY A 22 -3.86 8.04 25.20
N SER A 23 -3.25 9.19 25.44
CA SER A 23 -3.84 10.52 25.19
C SER A 23 -3.57 11.07 23.78
N HIS A 24 -2.67 10.44 23.02
CA HIS A 24 -2.23 10.95 21.72
C HIS A 24 -3.04 10.35 20.56
N PHE A 25 -3.51 11.19 19.63
CA PHE A 25 -4.12 10.75 18.38
C PHE A 25 -3.04 10.58 17.31
N ALA A 26 -2.77 9.33 16.93
CA ALA A 26 -1.90 9.03 15.78
C ALA A 26 -2.64 9.23 14.45
N VAL A 27 -3.97 9.01 14.43
CA VAL A 27 -4.88 9.35 13.34
C VAL A 27 -6.12 9.97 13.95
N ASN A 28 -6.59 11.10 13.42
CA ASN A 28 -7.69 11.86 13.97
C ASN A 28 -8.71 12.24 12.89
N GLN A 29 -9.86 11.56 12.89
CA GLN A 29 -11.00 11.78 12.01
C GLN A 29 -10.67 11.85 10.51
N ALA A 30 -9.74 11.00 10.06
CA ALA A 30 -9.34 10.94 8.67
C ALA A 30 -10.48 10.45 7.78
N THR A 31 -10.77 11.19 6.69
CA THR A 31 -11.77 10.82 5.70
C THR A 31 -11.21 11.02 4.30
N TRP A 32 -11.19 9.95 3.50
CA TRP A 32 -10.73 9.95 2.11
C TRP A 32 -11.13 8.66 1.40
N SER A 33 -10.97 8.61 0.08
CA SER A 33 -11.26 7.42 -0.71
C SER A 33 -10.28 7.26 -1.86
N ALA A 34 -10.15 6.01 -2.35
CA ALA A 34 -9.38 5.63 -3.53
C ALA A 34 -10.28 5.01 -4.59
N THR A 35 -10.10 5.41 -5.84
CA THR A 35 -10.76 4.78 -6.99
C THR A 35 -9.93 3.64 -7.56
N SER A 36 -10.56 2.79 -8.38
CA SER A 36 -9.89 1.63 -8.99
C SER A 36 -8.68 2.06 -9.84
N GLY A 37 -7.54 1.38 -9.61
CA GLY A 37 -6.28 1.62 -10.33
C GLY A 37 -5.54 2.91 -9.95
N GLN A 38 -6.07 3.68 -9.00
CA GLN A 38 -5.46 4.94 -8.56
C GLN A 38 -4.25 4.68 -7.66
N ILE A 39 -3.19 5.47 -7.85
CA ILE A 39 -2.02 5.52 -6.96
C ILE A 39 -2.15 6.73 -6.05
N ILE A 40 -2.29 6.50 -4.76
CA ILE A 40 -2.40 7.53 -3.72
C ILE A 40 -1.11 7.56 -2.91
N CYS A 41 -0.58 8.76 -2.65
CA CYS A 41 0.52 8.96 -1.69
C CYS A 41 0.00 9.58 -0.39
N LEU A 42 0.28 8.94 0.75
CA LEU A 42 0.20 9.55 2.07
C LEU A 42 1.52 10.26 2.35
N LEU A 43 1.52 11.59 2.30
CA LEU A 43 2.69 12.45 2.47
C LEU A 43 2.66 13.15 3.83
N GLY A 44 3.81 13.35 4.45
CA GLY A 44 3.97 14.14 5.68
C GLY A 44 5.24 13.77 6.44
N HIS A 45 5.59 14.57 7.46
CA HIS A 45 6.78 14.33 8.28
C HIS A 45 6.72 13.01 9.06
N SER A 46 7.88 12.52 9.50
CA SER A 46 7.94 11.34 10.38
C SER A 46 7.09 11.55 11.63
N GLY A 47 6.36 10.51 12.04
CA GLY A 47 5.48 10.54 13.21
C GLY A 47 4.12 11.21 12.99
N CYS A 48 3.76 11.71 11.80
CA CYS A 48 2.45 12.34 11.58
C CYS A 48 1.27 11.36 11.42
N GLY A 49 1.49 10.03 11.49
CA GLY A 49 0.42 9.01 11.48
C GLY A 49 0.29 8.19 10.20
N LYS A 50 1.13 8.36 9.18
CA LYS A 50 1.05 7.65 7.88
C LYS A 50 1.12 6.13 8.02
N THR A 51 2.18 5.61 8.65
CA THR A 51 2.35 4.16 8.90
C THR A 51 1.22 3.61 9.77
N THR A 52 0.73 4.39 10.75
CA THR A 52 -0.44 4.00 11.54
C THR A 52 -1.68 3.88 10.64
N MET A 53 -1.96 4.85 9.77
CA MET A 53 -3.05 4.79 8.80
C MET A 53 -2.96 3.53 7.95
N LEU A 54 -1.78 3.23 7.42
CA LEU A 54 -1.53 2.06 6.59
C LEU A 54 -1.78 0.76 7.38
N ARG A 55 -1.31 0.67 8.64
CA ARG A 55 -1.54 -0.50 9.52
C ARG A 55 -3.01 -0.70 9.86
N LEU A 56 -3.77 0.38 10.06
CA LEU A 56 -5.23 0.34 10.28
C LEU A 56 -5.94 -0.26 9.05
N ILE A 57 -5.60 0.18 7.85
CA ILE A 57 -6.17 -0.34 6.59
C ILE A 57 -5.81 -1.81 6.41
N ALA A 58 -4.56 -2.19 6.69
CA ALA A 58 -4.08 -3.57 6.60
C ALA A 58 -4.73 -4.50 7.65
N GLY A 59 -5.30 -3.96 8.74
CA GLY A 59 -5.82 -4.74 9.86
C GLY A 59 -4.76 -5.22 10.84
N LEU A 60 -3.56 -4.64 10.80
CA LEU A 60 -2.46 -4.89 11.74
C LEU A 60 -2.57 -4.04 13.00
N GLU A 61 -3.45 -3.07 13.00
CA GLU A 61 -3.79 -2.21 14.10
C GLU A 61 -5.29 -1.97 14.09
N GLU A 62 -5.91 -1.84 15.27
CA GLU A 62 -7.35 -1.65 15.40
C GLU A 62 -7.67 -0.15 15.54
N PRO A 63 -8.62 0.40 14.74
CA PRO A 63 -9.09 1.77 14.91
C PRO A 63 -9.75 1.99 16.28
N SER A 64 -9.75 3.24 16.74
CA SER A 64 -10.51 3.65 17.94
C SER A 64 -11.94 4.09 17.61
N SER A 65 -12.18 4.57 16.39
CA SER A 65 -13.50 4.95 15.86
C SER A 65 -13.46 5.16 14.34
N GLY A 66 -14.63 5.26 13.70
CA GLY A 66 -14.80 5.48 12.27
C GLY A 66 -15.09 4.21 11.52
N SER A 67 -14.74 4.15 10.21
CA SER A 67 -14.91 2.93 9.42
C SER A 67 -13.89 2.82 8.28
N ILE A 68 -13.62 1.58 7.87
CA ILE A 68 -12.82 1.19 6.70
C ILE A 68 -13.68 0.28 5.84
N GLN A 69 -13.84 0.63 4.58
CA GLN A 69 -14.62 -0.13 3.62
C GLN A 69 -13.78 -0.43 2.37
N LEU A 70 -13.82 -1.67 1.90
CA LEU A 70 -13.21 -2.13 0.66
C LEU A 70 -14.32 -2.57 -0.28
N GLU A 71 -14.48 -1.85 -1.39
CA GLU A 71 -15.63 -2.00 -2.30
C GLU A 71 -16.96 -1.89 -1.52
N GLN A 72 -17.75 -2.97 -1.46
CA GLN A 72 -19.01 -3.01 -0.71
C GLN A 72 -18.87 -3.64 0.68
N ASN A 73 -17.67 -4.11 1.05
CA ASN A 73 -17.45 -4.83 2.28
C ASN A 73 -16.86 -3.91 3.36
N ILE A 74 -17.49 -3.86 4.52
CA ILE A 74 -16.94 -3.18 5.69
C ILE A 74 -15.81 -4.05 6.23
N LEU A 75 -14.58 -3.53 6.23
CA LEU A 75 -13.42 -4.19 6.83
C LEU A 75 -13.34 -3.96 8.33
N TRP A 76 -13.76 -2.77 8.76
CA TRP A 76 -13.81 -2.41 10.16
C TRP A 76 -14.83 -1.29 10.41
N ASN A 77 -15.62 -1.45 11.46
CA ASN A 77 -16.40 -0.43 12.14
C ASN A 77 -16.58 -0.88 13.62
N GLU A 78 -17.41 -0.18 14.41
CA GLU A 78 -17.63 -0.54 15.83
C GLU A 78 -18.32 -1.89 16.03
N GLU A 79 -19.00 -2.43 15.01
CA GLU A 79 -19.76 -3.69 15.07
C GLU A 79 -19.05 -4.85 14.36
N GLN A 80 -18.14 -4.55 13.41
CA GLN A 80 -17.52 -5.55 12.54
C GLN A 80 -16.02 -5.36 12.44
N HIS A 81 -15.27 -6.45 12.54
CA HIS A 81 -13.83 -6.50 12.35
C HIS A 81 -13.44 -7.69 11.48
N ILE A 82 -12.87 -7.42 10.30
CA ILE A 82 -12.27 -8.43 9.42
C ILE A 82 -10.77 -8.47 9.72
N PRO A 83 -10.20 -9.64 10.09
CA PRO A 83 -8.77 -9.77 10.39
C PRO A 83 -7.91 -9.59 9.12
N ALA A 84 -6.65 -9.20 9.29
CA ALA A 84 -5.73 -8.80 8.21
C ALA A 84 -5.66 -9.83 7.07
N GLU A 85 -5.54 -11.12 7.41
CA GLU A 85 -5.42 -12.23 6.45
C GLU A 85 -6.67 -12.46 5.58
N ALA A 86 -7.81 -11.91 5.99
CA ALA A 86 -9.08 -12.01 5.26
C ALA A 86 -9.42 -10.75 4.45
N ARG A 87 -8.64 -9.67 4.56
CA ARG A 87 -8.94 -8.38 3.91
C ARG A 87 -8.66 -8.32 2.42
N ASN A 88 -7.96 -9.29 1.85
CA ASN A 88 -7.50 -9.27 0.45
C ASN A 88 -6.74 -7.99 0.07
N ILE A 89 -5.88 -7.54 0.99
CA ILE A 89 -4.99 -6.38 0.86
C ILE A 89 -3.54 -6.89 0.80
N GLY A 90 -2.78 -6.43 -0.20
CA GLY A 90 -1.35 -6.66 -0.29
C GLY A 90 -0.59 -5.63 0.56
N LEU A 91 0.53 -6.04 1.16
CA LEU A 91 1.36 -5.15 1.96
C LEU A 91 2.84 -5.36 1.66
N VAL A 92 3.54 -4.26 1.39
CA VAL A 92 5.01 -4.19 1.29
C VAL A 92 5.50 -3.31 2.43
N PHE A 93 6.30 -3.90 3.32
CA PHE A 93 6.91 -3.21 4.46
C PHE A 93 8.18 -2.48 4.03
N GLN A 94 8.60 -1.50 4.81
CA GLN A 94 9.81 -0.71 4.58
C GLN A 94 11.09 -1.57 4.53
N ASP A 95 11.18 -2.63 5.33
CA ASP A 95 12.27 -3.60 5.38
C ASP A 95 12.04 -4.82 4.48
N TYR A 96 11.02 -4.73 3.59
CA TYR A 96 10.55 -5.79 2.68
C TYR A 96 10.00 -7.03 3.38
N ALA A 97 10.35 -7.31 4.63
CA ALA A 97 9.91 -8.41 5.48
C ALA A 97 9.90 -9.78 4.76
N LEU A 98 10.94 -10.07 3.97
CA LEU A 98 11.10 -11.37 3.33
C LEU A 98 11.48 -12.42 4.37
N PHE A 99 10.94 -13.63 4.24
CA PHE A 99 11.27 -14.76 5.10
C PHE A 99 12.68 -15.24 4.78
N PRO A 100 13.68 -15.08 5.67
CA PRO A 100 15.08 -15.36 5.36
C PRO A 100 15.37 -16.85 5.18
N HIS A 101 14.54 -17.73 5.73
CA HIS A 101 14.64 -19.19 5.64
C HIS A 101 13.94 -19.79 4.42
N LEU A 102 13.22 -18.99 3.64
CA LEU A 102 12.56 -19.37 2.40
C LEU A 102 13.31 -18.77 1.21
N ASN A 103 13.42 -19.50 0.10
CA ASN A 103 13.93 -18.94 -1.14
C ASN A 103 12.93 -17.95 -1.77
N VAL A 104 13.31 -17.31 -2.87
CA VAL A 104 12.49 -16.29 -3.57
C VAL A 104 11.14 -16.85 -4.01
N LEU A 105 11.12 -18.04 -4.62
CA LEU A 105 9.88 -18.70 -5.07
C LEU A 105 8.96 -19.00 -3.88
N GLU A 106 9.51 -19.59 -2.82
CA GLU A 106 8.75 -19.93 -1.61
C GLU A 106 8.22 -18.69 -0.90
N ASN A 107 8.97 -17.58 -0.87
CA ASN A 107 8.50 -16.29 -0.37
C ASN A 107 7.23 -15.84 -1.10
N VAL A 108 7.21 -15.90 -2.43
CA VAL A 108 6.04 -15.50 -3.23
C VAL A 108 4.89 -16.49 -3.06
N MET A 109 5.17 -17.80 -2.99
CA MET A 109 4.16 -18.84 -2.77
C MET A 109 3.48 -18.75 -1.41
N PHE A 110 4.11 -18.10 -0.41
CA PHE A 110 3.63 -18.07 0.98
C PHE A 110 2.21 -17.51 1.13
N GLY A 111 1.87 -16.45 0.38
CA GLY A 111 0.54 -15.82 0.39
C GLY A 111 -0.54 -16.60 -0.39
N LEU A 112 -0.18 -17.67 -1.12
CA LEU A 112 -1.05 -18.36 -2.05
C LEU A 112 -1.70 -19.63 -1.46
N LYS A 113 -1.92 -19.70 -0.15
CA LYS A 113 -2.38 -20.90 0.57
C LYS A 113 -3.72 -21.46 0.08
N LYS A 114 -4.56 -20.65 -0.58
CA LYS A 114 -5.87 -21.05 -1.13
C LYS A 114 -5.76 -21.92 -2.38
N PHE A 115 -4.59 -21.99 -3.01
CA PHE A 115 -4.35 -22.71 -4.25
C PHE A 115 -3.62 -24.04 -4.02
N SER A 116 -3.74 -24.99 -4.95
CA SER A 116 -2.95 -26.23 -4.96
C SER A 116 -1.45 -25.91 -5.08
N LYS A 117 -0.59 -26.87 -4.72
CA LYS A 117 0.88 -26.66 -4.78
C LYS A 117 1.35 -26.29 -6.21
N GLN A 118 0.81 -26.96 -7.23
CA GLN A 118 1.14 -26.68 -8.62
C GLN A 118 0.68 -25.27 -9.04
N GLN A 119 -0.56 -24.89 -8.74
CA GLN A 119 -1.08 -23.54 -9.03
C GLN A 119 -0.28 -22.45 -8.32
N ARG A 120 0.10 -22.67 -7.04
CA ARG A 120 0.96 -21.72 -6.30
C ARG A 120 2.29 -21.47 -7.01
N GLN A 121 2.91 -22.54 -7.49
CA GLN A 121 4.17 -22.42 -8.22
C GLN A 121 3.99 -21.65 -9.52
N GLU A 122 3.01 -21.99 -10.34
CA GLU A 122 2.73 -21.31 -11.60
C GLU A 122 2.44 -19.81 -11.40
N ILE A 123 1.61 -19.46 -10.40
CA ILE A 123 1.30 -18.06 -10.07
C ILE A 123 2.57 -17.32 -9.60
N ALA A 124 3.35 -17.94 -8.73
CA ALA A 124 4.57 -17.32 -8.19
C ALA A 124 5.63 -17.11 -9.29
N GLU A 125 5.83 -18.08 -10.18
CA GLU A 125 6.75 -17.94 -11.33
C GLU A 125 6.33 -16.80 -12.26
N GLN A 126 5.01 -16.67 -12.53
CA GLN A 126 4.50 -15.56 -13.33
C GLN A 126 4.70 -14.21 -12.63
N ALA A 127 4.42 -14.13 -11.32
CA ALA A 127 4.66 -12.92 -10.55
C ALA A 127 6.14 -12.51 -10.56
N LEU A 128 7.05 -13.47 -10.41
CA LEU A 128 8.51 -13.24 -10.49
C LEU A 128 8.96 -12.80 -11.89
N LYS A 129 8.33 -13.30 -12.96
CA LYS A 129 8.60 -12.81 -14.33
C LYS A 129 8.20 -11.35 -14.49
N HIS A 130 7.05 -10.92 -13.94
CA HIS A 130 6.58 -9.54 -14.02
C HIS A 130 7.53 -8.53 -13.35
N VAL A 131 8.26 -8.95 -12.33
CA VAL A 131 9.25 -8.12 -11.63
C VAL A 131 10.70 -8.42 -12.06
N SER A 132 10.92 -9.21 -13.12
CA SER A 132 12.24 -9.61 -13.64
C SER A 132 13.11 -10.36 -12.63
N MET A 133 12.51 -11.15 -11.72
CA MET A 133 13.20 -11.92 -10.67
C MET A 133 13.13 -13.43 -10.88
N HIS A 134 12.62 -13.92 -12.03
CA HIS A 134 12.45 -15.35 -12.28
C HIS A 134 13.78 -16.14 -12.23
N HIS A 135 14.88 -15.53 -12.70
CA HIS A 135 16.20 -16.16 -12.68
C HIS A 135 16.83 -16.32 -11.28
N HIS A 136 16.29 -15.58 -10.28
CA HIS A 136 16.66 -15.68 -8.88
C HIS A 136 15.69 -16.54 -8.04
N MET A 137 14.76 -17.30 -8.65
CA MET A 137 13.69 -17.99 -7.91
C MET A 137 14.19 -18.98 -6.83
N HIS A 138 15.41 -19.52 -6.98
CA HIS A 138 16.02 -20.43 -6.01
C HIS A 138 17.02 -19.74 -5.06
N SER A 139 17.27 -18.43 -5.25
CA SER A 139 18.15 -17.63 -4.38
C SER A 139 17.45 -17.35 -3.04
N TYR A 140 18.25 -17.08 -2.00
CA TYR A 140 17.73 -16.66 -0.70
C TYR A 140 17.78 -15.14 -0.55
N PRO A 141 16.88 -14.51 0.26
CA PRO A 141 16.82 -13.06 0.42
C PRO A 141 18.17 -12.40 0.76
N TYR A 142 18.98 -13.01 1.60
CA TYR A 142 20.27 -12.45 2.03
C TYR A 142 21.34 -12.41 0.93
N THR A 143 21.10 -13.07 -0.22
CA THR A 143 21.98 -13.02 -1.40
C THR A 143 21.58 -11.94 -2.40
N LEU A 144 20.46 -11.26 -2.16
CA LEU A 144 19.89 -10.28 -3.06
C LEU A 144 20.25 -8.85 -2.63
N SER A 145 20.44 -7.96 -3.61
CA SER A 145 20.49 -6.52 -3.36
C SER A 145 19.15 -5.98 -2.83
N GLY A 146 19.15 -4.79 -2.20
CA GLY A 146 17.93 -4.18 -1.67
C GLY A 146 16.84 -4.00 -2.74
N GLY A 147 17.23 -3.60 -3.97
CA GLY A 147 16.28 -3.47 -5.08
C GLY A 147 15.69 -4.79 -5.56
N GLU A 148 16.47 -5.87 -5.53
CA GLU A 148 15.97 -7.23 -5.84
C GLU A 148 15.05 -7.74 -4.74
N GLN A 149 15.37 -7.50 -3.46
CA GLN A 149 14.50 -7.83 -2.33
C GLN A 149 13.15 -7.10 -2.43
N GLN A 150 13.17 -5.82 -2.77
CA GLN A 150 11.95 -5.04 -3.00
C GLN A 150 11.09 -5.64 -4.12
N ARG A 151 11.68 -6.01 -5.26
CA ARG A 151 10.97 -6.65 -6.36
C ARG A 151 10.33 -7.97 -5.95
N VAL A 152 11.02 -8.78 -5.16
CA VAL A 152 10.47 -10.02 -4.61
C VAL A 152 9.31 -9.74 -3.64
N ALA A 153 9.44 -8.76 -2.75
CA ALA A 153 8.37 -8.35 -1.85
C ALA A 153 7.13 -7.84 -2.61
N LEU A 154 7.36 -7.08 -3.69
CA LEU A 154 6.29 -6.63 -4.60
C LEU A 154 5.60 -7.81 -5.29
N ALA A 155 6.36 -8.77 -5.82
CA ALA A 155 5.80 -9.99 -6.42
C ALA A 155 4.97 -10.79 -5.40
N ARG A 156 5.47 -10.96 -4.16
CA ARG A 156 4.75 -11.62 -3.07
C ARG A 156 3.42 -10.95 -2.74
N ALA A 157 3.42 -9.60 -2.70
CA ALA A 157 2.23 -8.83 -2.38
C ALA A 157 1.19 -8.82 -3.52
N LEU A 158 1.64 -8.86 -4.79
CA LEU A 158 0.77 -8.83 -5.97
C LEU A 158 0.29 -10.21 -6.43
N ALA A 159 1.02 -11.29 -6.13
CA ALA A 159 0.67 -12.65 -6.57
C ALA A 159 -0.76 -13.09 -6.19
N PRO A 160 -1.30 -12.76 -4.99
CA PRO A 160 -2.68 -13.07 -4.64
C PRO A 160 -3.74 -12.23 -5.38
N LYS A 161 -3.33 -11.24 -6.19
CA LYS A 161 -4.19 -10.25 -6.87
C LYS A 161 -5.06 -9.47 -5.86
N PRO A 162 -4.44 -8.69 -4.97
CA PRO A 162 -5.18 -7.93 -3.97
C PRO A 162 -6.00 -6.80 -4.61
N HIS A 163 -7.11 -6.40 -3.97
CA HIS A 163 -7.89 -5.23 -4.40
C HIS A 163 -7.14 -3.92 -4.15
N VAL A 164 -6.33 -3.88 -3.09
CA VAL A 164 -5.49 -2.72 -2.74
C VAL A 164 -4.12 -3.20 -2.33
N LEU A 165 -3.09 -2.53 -2.81
CA LEU A 165 -1.70 -2.68 -2.38
C LEU A 165 -1.33 -1.52 -1.47
N LEU A 166 -0.78 -1.82 -0.31
CA LEU A 166 -0.22 -0.85 0.63
C LEU A 166 1.31 -0.95 0.60
N MET A 167 2.01 0.18 0.57
CA MET A 167 3.47 0.22 0.55
C MET A 167 3.97 1.24 1.57
N ASP A 168 4.74 0.80 2.56
CA ASP A 168 5.30 1.67 3.61
C ASP A 168 6.73 2.05 3.26
N GLU A 169 6.96 3.30 2.85
CA GLU A 169 8.26 3.87 2.44
C GLU A 169 9.08 2.93 1.53
N PRO A 170 8.50 2.44 0.42
CA PRO A 170 9.07 1.32 -0.33
C PRO A 170 10.43 1.62 -0.95
N PHE A 171 10.79 2.89 -1.17
CA PHE A 171 12.02 3.27 -1.85
C PHE A 171 13.08 3.88 -0.92
N SER A 172 12.81 3.97 0.39
CA SER A 172 13.70 4.64 1.36
C SER A 172 15.05 3.93 1.54
N ASN A 173 15.07 2.60 1.48
CA ASN A 173 16.26 1.78 1.73
C ASN A 173 17.09 1.49 0.45
N LEU A 174 16.79 2.18 -0.65
CA LEU A 174 17.50 1.98 -1.92
C LEU A 174 18.66 2.95 -2.09
N ASP A 175 19.72 2.47 -2.74
CA ASP A 175 20.78 3.33 -3.25
C ASP A 175 20.21 4.41 -4.17
N HIS A 176 20.70 5.64 -4.05
CA HIS A 176 20.20 6.80 -4.77
C HIS A 176 20.19 6.60 -6.31
N ARG A 177 21.21 5.91 -6.85
CA ARG A 177 21.32 5.69 -8.31
C ARG A 177 20.30 4.68 -8.83
N LEU A 178 19.93 3.68 -8.02
CA LEU A 178 18.98 2.64 -8.39
C LEU A 178 17.53 3.01 -8.05
N ARG A 179 17.33 3.96 -7.13
CA ARG A 179 16.00 4.35 -6.62
C ARG A 179 15.07 4.76 -7.75
N ASP A 180 15.51 5.63 -8.66
CA ASP A 180 14.67 6.13 -9.75
C ASP A 180 14.24 5.03 -10.72
N GLN A 181 15.15 4.12 -11.08
CA GLN A 181 14.84 3.02 -11.99
C GLN A 181 13.84 2.04 -11.34
N ILE A 182 14.06 1.69 -10.06
CA ILE A 182 13.18 0.76 -9.34
C ILE A 182 11.83 1.41 -9.11
N ARG A 183 11.78 2.69 -8.73
CA ARG A 183 10.56 3.46 -8.58
C ARG A 183 9.76 3.46 -9.88
N GLN A 184 10.38 3.85 -11.00
CA GLN A 184 9.71 3.91 -12.30
C GLN A 184 9.16 2.54 -12.71
N SER A 185 9.99 1.48 -12.64
CA SER A 185 9.56 0.11 -13.00
C SER A 185 8.43 -0.40 -12.10
N THR A 186 8.42 -0.02 -10.82
CA THR A 186 7.33 -0.36 -9.87
C THR A 186 6.04 0.34 -10.29
N ILE A 187 6.08 1.65 -10.55
CA ILE A 187 4.90 2.42 -10.96
C ILE A 187 4.35 1.92 -12.30
N ASP A 188 5.21 1.65 -13.28
CA ASP A 188 4.79 1.09 -14.57
C ASP A 188 4.07 -0.25 -14.40
N LEU A 189 4.58 -1.12 -13.51
CA LEU A 189 3.93 -2.38 -13.19
C LEU A 189 2.55 -2.16 -12.54
N LEU A 190 2.45 -1.26 -11.55
CA LEU A 190 1.19 -0.96 -10.85
C LEU A 190 0.14 -0.39 -11.82
N LYS A 191 0.53 0.52 -12.71
CA LYS A 191 -0.33 1.07 -13.76
C LYS A 191 -0.76 0.00 -14.76
N LYS A 192 0.17 -0.85 -15.22
CA LYS A 192 -0.13 -1.95 -16.14
C LYS A 192 -1.11 -2.97 -15.56
N THR A 193 -1.03 -3.23 -14.26
CA THR A 193 -1.93 -4.16 -13.56
C THR A 193 -3.19 -3.50 -13.04
N ALA A 194 -3.35 -2.17 -13.22
CA ALA A 194 -4.43 -1.35 -12.68
C ALA A 194 -4.67 -1.61 -11.17
N THR A 195 -3.58 -1.83 -10.41
CA THR A 195 -3.65 -2.12 -8.98
C THR A 195 -3.83 -0.83 -8.19
N THR A 196 -4.95 -0.69 -7.48
CA THR A 196 -5.17 0.43 -6.56
C THR A 196 -4.09 0.39 -5.46
N THR A 197 -3.35 1.48 -5.30
CA THR A 197 -2.17 1.46 -4.43
C THR A 197 -2.13 2.66 -3.50
N VAL A 198 -1.80 2.43 -2.24
CA VAL A 198 -1.54 3.48 -1.24
C VAL A 198 -0.07 3.40 -0.84
N ILE A 199 0.69 4.45 -1.13
CA ILE A 199 2.13 4.56 -0.85
C ILE A 199 2.33 5.57 0.26
N VAL A 200 3.02 5.18 1.32
CA VAL A 200 3.51 6.09 2.36
C VAL A 200 4.88 6.58 1.98
N THR A 201 5.09 7.89 2.01
CA THR A 201 6.40 8.50 1.81
C THR A 201 6.54 9.77 2.65
N HIS A 202 7.77 10.16 2.94
CA HIS A 202 8.11 11.47 3.53
C HIS A 202 8.78 12.39 2.50
N ASP A 203 8.97 11.91 1.26
CA ASP A 203 9.63 12.64 0.17
C ASP A 203 8.55 13.29 -0.73
N PRO A 204 8.47 14.66 -0.73
CA PRO A 204 7.51 15.39 -1.57
C PRO A 204 7.76 15.19 -3.07
N GLU A 205 9.02 15.09 -3.51
CA GLU A 205 9.35 14.92 -4.92
C GLU A 205 8.87 13.56 -5.42
N GLU A 206 9.07 12.53 -4.59
CA GLU A 206 8.55 11.20 -4.86
C GLU A 206 7.02 11.24 -5.02
N ALA A 207 6.29 11.80 -4.03
CA ALA A 207 4.84 11.88 -4.06
C ALA A 207 4.32 12.60 -5.31
N LEU A 208 4.96 13.74 -5.70
CA LEU A 208 4.59 14.53 -6.87
C LEU A 208 4.79 13.77 -8.19
N GLN A 209 5.78 12.88 -8.27
CA GLN A 209 6.13 12.16 -9.50
C GLN A 209 5.28 10.91 -9.74
N ILE A 210 4.87 10.21 -8.68
CA ILE A 210 4.30 8.85 -8.81
C ILE A 210 2.80 8.78 -8.60
N SER A 211 2.19 9.74 -7.92
CA SER A 211 0.80 9.62 -7.50
C SER A 211 -0.18 10.33 -8.43
N ASP A 212 -1.39 9.78 -8.46
CA ASP A 212 -2.56 10.43 -9.06
C ASP A 212 -3.22 11.39 -8.05
N GLN A 213 -3.09 11.07 -6.75
CA GLN A 213 -3.61 11.88 -5.63
C GLN A 213 -2.63 11.85 -4.46
N ILE A 214 -2.48 12.98 -3.79
CA ILE A 214 -1.69 13.11 -2.56
C ILE A 214 -2.63 13.46 -1.41
N ILE A 215 -2.45 12.79 -0.28
CA ILE A 215 -3.08 13.07 1.00
C ILE A 215 -1.99 13.58 1.93
N LEU A 216 -1.98 14.89 2.19
CA LEU A 216 -1.02 15.52 3.08
C LEU A 216 -1.49 15.38 4.52
N MET A 217 -0.64 14.77 5.36
CA MET A 217 -0.92 14.54 6.78
C MET A 217 0.01 15.35 7.69
N HIS A 218 -0.57 15.89 8.76
CA HIS A 218 0.17 16.56 9.83
C HIS A 218 -0.48 16.28 11.18
N GLN A 219 0.30 15.85 12.18
CA GLN A 219 -0.16 15.57 13.56
C GLN A 219 -1.46 14.73 13.62
N GLY A 220 -1.49 13.63 12.86
CA GLY A 220 -2.63 12.72 12.80
C GLY A 220 -3.81 13.19 11.97
N LYS A 221 -3.80 14.39 11.41
CA LYS A 221 -4.89 14.96 10.61
C LYS A 221 -4.54 15.04 9.14
N ILE A 222 -5.54 14.94 8.29
CA ILE A 222 -5.43 15.28 6.88
C ILE A 222 -5.53 16.80 6.74
N ILE A 223 -4.53 17.43 6.14
CA ILE A 223 -4.47 18.88 5.93
C ILE A 223 -4.96 19.24 4.54
N GLN A 224 -4.59 18.45 3.54
CA GLN A 224 -4.98 18.67 2.16
C GLN A 224 -5.08 17.35 1.40
N ILE A 225 -6.03 17.29 0.48
CA ILE A 225 -6.15 16.21 -0.52
C ILE A 225 -6.24 16.85 -1.89
N GLY A 226 -5.50 16.33 -2.87
CA GLY A 226 -5.58 16.82 -4.23
C GLY A 226 -4.62 16.12 -5.17
N THR A 227 -4.65 16.51 -6.43
CA THR A 227 -3.65 16.04 -7.41
C THR A 227 -2.28 16.65 -7.11
N PRO A 228 -1.18 16.05 -7.59
CA PRO A 228 0.17 16.63 -7.48
C PRO A 228 0.22 18.10 -7.90
N LYS A 229 -0.43 18.44 -9.02
CA LYS A 229 -0.50 19.82 -9.53
C LYS A 229 -1.20 20.77 -8.55
N GLN A 230 -2.32 20.34 -7.94
CA GLN A 230 -3.05 21.16 -6.97
C GLN A 230 -2.23 21.44 -5.72
N LEU A 231 -1.57 20.42 -5.15
CA LEU A 231 -0.75 20.60 -3.96
C LEU A 231 0.48 21.47 -4.23
N TYR A 232 1.08 21.35 -5.41
CA TYR A 232 2.24 22.17 -5.78
C TYR A 232 1.90 23.64 -6.02
N LEU A 233 0.78 23.93 -6.72
CA LEU A 233 0.39 25.29 -7.10
C LEU A 233 -0.42 26.02 -6.02
N GLN A 234 -1.13 25.29 -5.17
CA GLN A 234 -2.04 25.84 -4.15
C GLN A 234 -1.86 25.07 -2.82
N PRO A 235 -0.66 25.14 -2.22
CA PRO A 235 -0.42 24.48 -0.94
C PRO A 235 -1.27 25.12 0.15
N SER A 236 -1.92 24.25 0.98
CA SER A 236 -2.55 24.72 2.20
C SER A 236 -1.48 25.21 3.19
N THR A 237 -1.73 26.34 3.85
CA THR A 237 -0.89 26.79 4.95
C THR A 237 -1.02 25.83 6.14
N LEU A 238 0.10 25.40 6.68
CA LEU A 238 0.18 24.62 7.93
C LEU A 238 -0.08 25.50 9.14
#